data_7a9305845d6d644bf8fbf4d01a302262
#
_entry.id   7a9305845d6d644bf8fbf4d01a302262
#
_cell.length_a   1.000
_cell.length_b   1.000
_cell.length_c   1.000
_cell.angle_alpha   90.00
_cell.angle_beta   90.00
_cell.angle_gamma   90.00
#
_symmetry.space_group_name_H-M   'P 1'
#
loop_
_entity.id
_entity.type
_entity.pdbx_description
1 polymer ?
#
loop_
_entity_poly.entity_id
_entity_poly.type
_entity_poly.pdbx_seq_one_letter_code
_entity_poly.pdbx_strand_id
1 'polypeptide(L)'
;MNSANFNQFIYVIQANLDVRNELISWVVKSQEYINQYFGGDRNRIRKTTFGDCVAKVEALADLAVDDSYASSFRGVRDIDGRLQAGAIISRQIGPIFPYTEERIYLSIDPFTTPPWNCLALEGVDLPEKIKGAARWLMSEIIQETIDTEIEGITKVLAIDRAKDFYLKIGFQENPEYPQELILT
;
A
#
# COMPACT_ATOMS: atom_id res chain seq x y z
N MET A 1 0.28 -27.08 -3.73
CA MET A 1 -0.08 -25.69 -4.09
C MET A 1 -1.41 -25.40 -3.42
N ASN A 2 -1.42 -24.65 -2.31
CA ASN A 2 -2.67 -24.27 -1.65
C ASN A 2 -3.34 -23.22 -2.52
N SER A 3 -4.49 -23.54 -3.09
CA SER A 3 -5.39 -22.57 -3.70
C SER A 3 -5.75 -21.54 -2.62
N ALA A 4 -5.15 -20.37 -2.68
CA ALA A 4 -5.60 -19.24 -1.89
C ALA A 4 -7.07 -19.02 -2.26
N ASN A 5 -7.94 -18.98 -1.25
CA ASN A 5 -9.35 -18.63 -1.42
C ASN A 5 -9.43 -17.20 -1.97
N PHE A 6 -9.54 -17.05 -3.29
CA PHE A 6 -9.64 -15.77 -4.00
C PHE A 6 -10.95 -15.00 -3.70
N ASN A 7 -11.88 -15.59 -2.95
CA ASN A 7 -13.16 -14.97 -2.58
C ASN A 7 -13.11 -14.17 -1.25
N GLN A 8 -11.94 -13.85 -0.74
CA GLN A 8 -11.79 -13.26 0.60
C GLN A 8 -11.75 -11.72 0.60
N PHE A 9 -11.57 -11.09 -0.55
CA PHE A 9 -11.39 -9.64 -0.66
C PHE A 9 -12.30 -9.02 -1.73
N ILE A 10 -12.70 -7.76 -1.50
CA ILE A 10 -13.49 -6.94 -2.42
C ILE A 10 -12.65 -5.73 -2.83
N TYR A 11 -12.50 -5.52 -4.15
CA TYR A 11 -11.76 -4.39 -4.70
C TYR A 11 -12.53 -3.08 -4.59
N VAL A 12 -11.84 -2.01 -4.21
CA VAL A 12 -12.39 -0.65 -4.04
C VAL A 12 -11.61 0.30 -4.93
N ILE A 13 -12.30 1.00 -5.83
CA ILE A 13 -11.68 1.83 -6.88
C ILE A 13 -11.76 3.33 -6.62
N GLN A 14 -12.30 3.76 -5.48
CA GLN A 14 -12.32 5.17 -5.10
C GLN A 14 -12.48 5.37 -3.60
N ALA A 15 -12.01 6.52 -3.09
CA ALA A 15 -12.18 6.93 -1.72
C ALA A 15 -13.54 7.62 -1.51
N ASN A 16 -14.59 6.85 -1.25
CA ASN A 16 -15.86 7.37 -0.78
C ASN A 16 -15.78 7.76 0.71
N LEU A 17 -16.86 8.32 1.26
CA LEU A 17 -16.90 8.77 2.66
C LEU A 17 -16.57 7.65 3.66
N ASP A 18 -17.04 6.43 3.42
CA ASP A 18 -16.77 5.30 4.30
C ASP A 18 -15.27 4.92 4.32
N VAL A 19 -14.64 4.88 3.14
CA VAL A 19 -13.19 4.67 3.03
C VAL A 19 -12.41 5.74 3.77
N ARG A 20 -12.79 7.02 3.59
CA ARG A 20 -12.12 8.14 4.28
C ARG A 20 -12.23 8.02 5.79
N ASN A 21 -13.40 7.69 6.30
CA ASN A 21 -13.62 7.49 7.74
C ASN A 21 -12.78 6.33 8.28
N GLU A 22 -12.65 5.23 7.53
CA GLU A 22 -11.80 4.12 7.91
C GLU A 22 -10.31 4.50 7.92
N LEU A 23 -9.84 5.25 6.93
CA LEU A 23 -8.45 5.73 6.90
C LEU A 23 -8.14 6.66 8.08
N ILE A 24 -9.08 7.55 8.44
CA ILE A 24 -8.97 8.36 9.65
C ILE A 24 -8.89 7.46 10.89
N SER A 25 -9.69 6.40 10.96
CA SER A 25 -9.64 5.44 12.06
C SER A 25 -8.29 4.72 12.15
N TRP A 26 -7.61 4.45 11.01
CA TRP A 26 -6.26 3.90 11.00
C TRP A 26 -5.23 4.86 11.61
N VAL A 27 -5.35 6.17 11.32
CA VAL A 27 -4.49 7.20 11.95
C VAL A 27 -4.68 7.23 13.46
N VAL A 28 -5.94 7.23 13.92
CA VAL A 28 -6.27 7.18 15.35
C VAL A 28 -5.70 5.92 15.99
N LYS A 29 -5.89 4.77 15.35
CA LYS A 29 -5.39 3.47 15.86
C LYS A 29 -3.87 3.42 15.91
N SER A 30 -3.20 4.02 14.93
CA SER A 30 -1.74 4.18 14.93
C SER A 30 -1.26 4.93 16.17
N GLN A 31 -1.93 6.04 16.53
CA GLN A 31 -1.59 6.83 17.71
C GLN A 31 -1.89 6.08 19.00
N GLU A 32 -2.98 5.31 19.07
CA GLU A 32 -3.28 4.45 20.21
C GLU A 32 -2.15 3.42 20.44
N TYR A 33 -1.66 2.76 19.40
CA TYR A 33 -0.56 1.81 19.49
C TYR A 33 0.76 2.49 19.88
N ILE A 34 1.05 3.70 19.38
CA ILE A 34 2.22 4.48 19.81
C ILE A 34 2.15 4.76 21.31
N ASN A 35 0.99 5.18 21.82
CA ASN A 35 0.81 5.46 23.23
C ASN A 35 0.94 4.19 24.07
N GLN A 36 0.30 3.11 23.65
CA GLN A 36 0.22 1.86 24.41
C GLN A 36 1.56 1.11 24.46
N TYR A 37 2.26 1.01 23.32
CA TYR A 37 3.43 0.12 23.19
C TYR A 37 4.77 0.87 23.18
N PHE A 38 4.75 2.18 22.89
CA PHE A 38 5.97 2.98 22.75
C PHE A 38 5.99 4.18 23.70
N GLY A 39 5.01 4.28 24.61
CA GLY A 39 4.94 5.35 25.62
C GLY A 39 4.69 6.75 25.04
N GLY A 40 4.04 6.83 23.87
CA GLY A 40 3.75 8.08 23.18
C GLY A 40 4.94 8.66 22.38
N ASP A 41 6.10 8.03 22.43
CA ASP A 41 7.32 8.54 21.79
C ASP A 41 7.46 8.04 20.34
N ARG A 42 7.14 8.90 19.39
CA ARG A 42 7.27 8.63 17.94
C ARG A 42 8.72 8.36 17.51
N ASN A 43 9.74 8.82 18.21
CA ASN A 43 11.13 8.53 17.84
C ASN A 43 11.45 7.05 18.00
N ARG A 44 10.78 6.34 18.91
CA ARG A 44 10.98 4.89 19.12
C ARG A 44 10.53 4.04 17.94
N ILE A 45 9.61 4.53 17.11
CA ILE A 45 9.11 3.81 15.94
C ILE A 45 9.79 4.23 14.63
N ARG A 46 10.49 5.37 14.60
CA ARG A 46 10.99 6.04 13.38
C ARG A 46 11.81 5.15 12.45
N LYS A 47 12.48 4.11 12.97
CA LYS A 47 13.31 3.18 12.18
C LYS A 47 12.75 1.76 12.19
N THR A 48 11.45 1.61 12.36
CA THR A 48 10.76 0.31 12.40
C THR A 48 9.78 0.18 11.24
N THR A 49 9.43 -1.05 10.88
CA THR A 49 8.37 -1.33 9.90
C THR A 49 7.04 -0.70 10.31
N PHE A 50 6.74 -0.67 11.60
CA PHE A 50 5.53 -0.02 12.12
C PHE A 50 5.58 1.50 11.89
N GLY A 51 6.72 2.14 12.15
CA GLY A 51 6.87 3.58 11.90
C GLY A 51 6.70 3.96 10.42
N ASP A 52 7.22 3.14 9.51
CA ASP A 52 7.02 3.33 8.08
C ASP A 52 5.54 3.17 7.68
N CYS A 53 4.86 2.20 8.28
CA CYS A 53 3.42 2.01 8.10
C CYS A 53 2.64 3.23 8.59
N VAL A 54 2.92 3.73 9.80
CA VAL A 54 2.27 4.92 10.36
C VAL A 54 2.41 6.12 9.41
N ALA A 55 3.61 6.40 8.92
CA ALA A 55 3.84 7.49 7.98
C ALA A 55 3.03 7.34 6.69
N LYS A 56 2.93 6.13 6.15
CA LYS A 56 2.14 5.85 4.94
C LYS A 56 0.64 5.89 5.21
N VAL A 57 0.18 5.46 6.37
CA VAL A 57 -1.22 5.58 6.78
C VAL A 57 -1.64 7.04 6.88
N GLU A 58 -0.82 7.89 7.49
CA GLU A 58 -1.05 9.33 7.59
C GLU A 58 -1.11 9.97 6.18
N ALA A 59 -0.11 9.70 5.33
CA ALA A 59 -0.09 10.21 3.96
C ALA A 59 -1.29 9.74 3.12
N LEU A 60 -1.70 8.48 3.25
CA LEU A 60 -2.85 7.93 2.53
C LEU A 60 -4.16 8.58 3.00
N ALA A 61 -4.32 8.78 4.31
CA ALA A 61 -5.50 9.43 4.87
C ALA A 61 -5.59 10.90 4.42
N ASP A 62 -4.49 11.64 4.44
CA ASP A 62 -4.42 13.04 4.00
C ASP A 62 -4.80 13.18 2.51
N LEU A 63 -4.27 12.33 1.64
CA LEU A 63 -4.58 12.33 0.22
C LEU A 63 -6.04 11.90 -0.06
N ALA A 64 -6.56 10.90 0.65
CA ALA A 64 -7.91 10.40 0.44
C ALA A 64 -9.01 11.40 0.86
N VAL A 65 -8.71 12.35 1.74
CA VAL A 65 -9.63 13.44 2.13
C VAL A 65 -9.79 14.47 1.01
N ASP A 66 -8.76 14.68 0.19
CA ASP A 66 -8.81 15.58 -0.95
C ASP A 66 -9.60 14.92 -2.10
N ASP A 67 -10.67 15.58 -2.53
CA ASP A 67 -11.56 15.10 -3.60
C ASP A 67 -10.81 14.90 -4.94
N SER A 68 -9.72 15.62 -5.17
CA SER A 68 -8.88 15.46 -6.37
C SER A 68 -8.20 14.10 -6.46
N TYR A 69 -7.98 13.42 -5.33
CA TYR A 69 -7.40 12.09 -5.26
C TYR A 69 -8.42 10.96 -5.05
N ALA A 70 -9.70 11.28 -4.90
CA ALA A 70 -10.73 10.27 -4.62
C ALA A 70 -10.76 9.14 -5.67
N SER A 71 -10.67 9.48 -6.96
CA SER A 71 -10.64 8.52 -8.08
C SER A 71 -9.29 7.81 -8.24
N SER A 72 -8.23 8.34 -7.65
CA SER A 72 -6.89 7.74 -7.64
C SER A 72 -6.70 6.70 -6.54
N PHE A 73 -7.63 6.61 -5.60
CA PHE A 73 -7.58 5.62 -4.54
C PHE A 73 -7.89 4.21 -5.07
N ARG A 74 -7.11 3.23 -4.57
CA ARG A 74 -7.39 1.81 -4.70
C ARG A 74 -7.30 1.15 -3.35
N GLY A 75 -8.19 0.22 -3.07
CA GLY A 75 -8.20 -0.48 -1.79
C GLY A 75 -8.80 -1.87 -1.86
N VAL A 76 -8.70 -2.60 -0.78
CA VAL A 76 -9.37 -3.89 -0.61
C VAL A 76 -10.06 -3.98 0.73
N ARG A 77 -11.27 -4.54 0.72
CA ARG A 77 -12.03 -4.88 1.92
C ARG A 77 -12.03 -6.38 2.14
N ASP A 78 -12.07 -6.79 3.39
CA ASP A 78 -12.36 -8.18 3.74
C ASP A 78 -13.86 -8.50 3.61
N ILE A 79 -14.24 -9.73 3.90
CA ILE A 79 -15.64 -10.19 3.85
C ILE A 79 -16.55 -9.50 4.86
N ASP A 80 -15.98 -8.94 5.94
CA ASP A 80 -16.70 -8.17 6.95
C ASP A 80 -16.84 -6.70 6.54
N GLY A 81 -16.35 -6.34 5.35
CA GLY A 81 -16.42 -5.00 4.78
C GLY A 81 -15.37 -4.04 5.30
N ARG A 82 -14.37 -4.48 6.11
CA ARG A 82 -13.31 -3.61 6.67
C ARG A 82 -12.19 -3.42 5.65
N LEU A 83 -11.70 -2.21 5.51
CA LEU A 83 -10.56 -1.88 4.66
C LEU A 83 -9.29 -2.55 5.20
N GLN A 84 -8.56 -3.29 4.34
CA GLN A 84 -7.38 -4.08 4.72
C GLN A 84 -6.09 -3.71 3.96
N ALA A 85 -6.19 -2.92 2.91
CA ALA A 85 -5.07 -2.26 2.25
C ALA A 85 -5.58 -1.07 1.44
N GLY A 86 -4.70 -0.09 1.21
CA GLY A 86 -5.01 1.08 0.39
C GLY A 86 -3.78 1.64 -0.30
N ALA A 87 -4.00 2.30 -1.42
CA ALA A 87 -3.00 2.97 -2.24
C ALA A 87 -3.57 4.18 -2.96
N ILE A 88 -2.70 5.12 -3.30
CA ILE A 88 -2.97 6.12 -4.34
C ILE A 88 -2.19 5.72 -5.58
N ILE A 89 -2.85 5.77 -6.72
CA ILE A 89 -2.25 5.52 -8.02
C ILE A 89 -2.27 6.79 -8.86
N SER A 90 -1.25 6.97 -9.70
CA SER A 90 -1.20 8.07 -10.66
C SER A 90 -0.57 7.61 -11.98
N ARG A 91 -1.20 8.00 -13.09
CA ARG A 91 -0.64 7.78 -14.42
C ARG A 91 0.46 8.80 -14.66
N GLN A 92 1.61 8.34 -15.12
CA GLN A 92 2.79 9.13 -15.42
C GLN A 92 3.26 8.87 -16.85
N ILE A 93 3.98 9.83 -17.42
CA ILE A 93 4.65 9.71 -18.73
C ILE A 93 6.10 10.16 -18.51
N GLY A 94 7.05 9.36 -18.94
CA GLY A 94 8.46 9.69 -18.83
C GLY A 94 9.39 8.48 -19.01
N PRO A 95 10.68 8.71 -18.82
CA PRO A 95 11.66 7.64 -18.85
C PRO A 95 11.44 6.69 -17.67
N ILE A 96 11.48 5.41 -17.93
CA ILE A 96 11.33 4.38 -16.90
C ILE A 96 12.18 3.15 -17.27
N PHE A 97 13.00 2.67 -16.33
CA PHE A 97 13.78 1.45 -16.51
C PHE A 97 12.87 0.23 -16.80
N PRO A 98 13.24 -0.68 -17.72
CA PRO A 98 14.49 -0.71 -18.49
C PRO A 98 14.40 0.00 -19.86
N TYR A 99 13.37 0.77 -20.12
CA TYR A 99 13.14 1.40 -21.41
C TYR A 99 14.04 2.63 -21.61
N THR A 100 14.49 2.86 -22.85
CA THR A 100 15.29 4.04 -23.24
C THR A 100 14.44 5.20 -23.74
N GLU A 101 13.18 4.94 -24.05
CA GLU A 101 12.17 5.90 -24.51
C GLU A 101 11.14 6.19 -23.42
N GLU A 102 10.42 7.28 -23.57
CA GLU A 102 9.31 7.60 -22.68
C GLU A 102 8.21 6.54 -22.78
N ARG A 103 7.69 6.14 -21.65
CA ARG A 103 6.56 5.23 -21.51
C ARG A 103 5.47 5.81 -20.63
N ILE A 104 4.26 5.35 -20.84
CA ILE A 104 3.18 5.54 -19.91
C ILE A 104 3.28 4.46 -18.86
N TYR A 105 3.26 4.83 -17.59
CA TYR A 105 3.31 3.89 -16.48
C TYR A 105 2.42 4.33 -15.32
N LEU A 106 2.09 3.39 -14.45
CA LEU A 106 1.39 3.65 -13.21
C LEU A 106 2.40 3.83 -12.08
N SER A 107 2.32 4.95 -11.37
CA SER A 107 3.03 5.17 -10.10
C SER A 107 2.10 4.88 -8.94
N ILE A 108 2.58 4.12 -7.95
CA ILE A 108 1.82 3.77 -6.74
C ILE A 108 2.56 4.34 -5.53
N ASP A 109 1.99 5.37 -4.89
CA ASP A 109 2.51 5.97 -3.65
C ASP A 109 1.47 6.93 -3.03
N PRO A 110 1.12 6.77 -1.73
CA PRO A 110 1.52 5.70 -0.83
C PRO A 110 0.79 4.37 -1.08
N PHE A 111 1.39 3.28 -0.59
CA PHE A 111 0.79 1.94 -0.53
C PHE A 111 0.98 1.38 0.88
N THR A 112 -0.11 1.00 1.57
CA THR A 112 -0.04 0.54 2.96
C THR A 112 -1.19 -0.39 3.35
N THR A 113 -1.03 -1.02 4.49
CA THR A 113 -2.06 -1.79 5.20
C THR A 113 -2.40 -1.12 6.53
N PRO A 114 -3.50 -1.52 7.22
CA PRO A 114 -3.84 -0.97 8.53
C PRO A 114 -2.72 -1.20 9.55
N PRO A 115 -2.64 -0.34 10.59
CA PRO A 115 -1.56 -0.38 11.58
C PRO A 115 -1.45 -1.70 12.34
N TRP A 116 -2.55 -2.41 12.57
CA TRP A 116 -2.52 -3.74 13.20
C TRP A 116 -1.84 -4.82 12.35
N ASN A 117 -1.81 -4.67 11.03
CA ASN A 117 -1.08 -5.59 10.15
C ASN A 117 0.44 -5.37 10.17
N CYS A 118 0.88 -4.14 10.51
CA CYS A 118 2.29 -3.74 10.50
C CYS A 118 2.94 -3.85 11.89
N LEU A 119 2.15 -3.82 12.97
CA LEU A 119 2.68 -3.94 14.32
C LEU A 119 3.14 -5.38 14.57
N ALA A 120 4.45 -5.55 14.76
CA ALA A 120 5.09 -6.82 15.07
C ALA A 120 5.83 -6.68 16.40
N LEU A 121 5.18 -7.03 17.48
CA LEU A 121 5.74 -7.06 18.82
C LEU A 121 5.61 -8.47 19.39
N GLU A 122 6.65 -8.93 20.07
CA GLU A 122 6.65 -10.24 20.71
C GLU A 122 5.54 -10.32 21.80
N GLY A 123 4.74 -11.38 21.75
CA GLY A 123 3.64 -11.57 22.70
C GLY A 123 2.39 -10.72 22.45
N VAL A 124 2.34 -9.93 21.39
CA VAL A 124 1.14 -9.17 20.99
C VAL A 124 0.48 -9.86 19.80
N ASP A 125 -0.69 -10.45 20.04
CA ASP A 125 -1.56 -10.97 18.99
C ASP A 125 -2.74 -10.01 18.77
N LEU A 126 -2.91 -9.58 17.54
CA LEU A 126 -3.97 -8.65 17.14
C LEU A 126 -4.99 -9.41 16.30
N PRO A 127 -6.20 -9.63 16.82
CA PRO A 127 -7.23 -10.45 16.15
C PRO A 127 -7.69 -9.86 14.82
N GLU A 128 -7.51 -8.55 14.61
CA GLU A 128 -7.85 -7.87 13.36
C GLU A 128 -6.84 -8.14 12.24
N LYS A 129 -5.70 -8.79 12.54
CA LYS A 129 -4.62 -9.00 11.60
C LYS A 129 -5.00 -9.97 10.48
N ILE A 130 -5.03 -9.48 9.23
CA ILE A 130 -5.37 -10.26 8.04
C ILE A 130 -4.17 -10.30 7.10
N LYS A 131 -3.82 -11.50 6.64
CA LYS A 131 -2.72 -11.72 5.70
C LYS A 131 -3.20 -11.72 4.25
N GLY A 132 -2.37 -11.22 3.34
CA GLY A 132 -2.59 -11.32 1.90
C GLY A 132 -3.24 -10.10 1.26
N ALA A 133 -3.87 -9.20 2.03
CA ALA A 133 -4.56 -8.02 1.49
C ALA A 133 -3.66 -7.13 0.61
N ALA A 134 -2.43 -6.83 1.05
CA ALA A 134 -1.48 -6.05 0.27
C ALA A 134 -1.12 -6.72 -1.07
N ARG A 135 -0.87 -8.04 -1.06
CA ARG A 135 -0.57 -8.77 -2.30
C ARG A 135 -1.75 -8.78 -3.24
N TRP A 136 -2.95 -9.00 -2.70
CA TRP A 136 -4.17 -9.02 -3.49
C TRP A 136 -4.45 -7.64 -4.11
N LEU A 137 -4.34 -6.55 -3.33
CA LEU A 137 -4.49 -5.18 -3.83
C LEU A 137 -3.50 -4.90 -4.98
N MET A 138 -2.23 -5.25 -4.80
CA MET A 138 -1.22 -5.05 -5.86
C MET A 138 -1.57 -5.82 -7.13
N SER A 139 -2.04 -7.07 -7.01
CA SER A 139 -2.48 -7.88 -8.14
C SER A 139 -3.64 -7.22 -8.91
N GLU A 140 -4.64 -6.68 -8.20
CA GLU A 140 -5.78 -6.00 -8.83
C GLU A 140 -5.34 -4.69 -9.54
N ILE A 141 -4.46 -3.89 -8.91
CA ILE A 141 -3.94 -2.67 -9.53
C ILE A 141 -3.17 -3.01 -10.82
N ILE A 142 -2.33 -4.04 -10.81
CA ILE A 142 -1.58 -4.49 -12.01
C ILE A 142 -2.57 -4.98 -13.07
N GLN A 143 -3.54 -5.80 -12.69
CA GLN A 143 -4.55 -6.32 -13.63
C GLN A 143 -5.35 -5.20 -14.29
N GLU A 144 -5.69 -4.13 -13.53
CA GLU A 144 -6.39 -2.95 -14.06
C GLU A 144 -5.61 -2.27 -15.21
N THR A 145 -4.29 -2.44 -15.27
CA THR A 145 -3.43 -1.74 -16.23
C THR A 145 -3.00 -2.57 -17.44
N ILE A 146 -3.11 -3.91 -17.38
CA ILE A 146 -2.59 -4.82 -18.42
C ILE A 146 -3.20 -4.55 -19.81
N ASP A 147 -4.52 -4.36 -19.86
CA ASP A 147 -5.26 -4.18 -21.11
C ASP A 147 -5.39 -2.69 -21.53
N THR A 148 -4.54 -1.84 -20.97
CA THR A 148 -4.50 -0.40 -21.26
C THR A 148 -3.20 -0.02 -21.98
N GLU A 149 -3.09 1.25 -22.36
CA GLU A 149 -1.85 1.83 -22.89
C GLU A 149 -0.65 1.83 -21.90
N ILE A 150 -0.89 1.47 -20.64
CA ILE A 150 0.14 1.31 -19.59
C ILE A 150 0.85 -0.05 -19.73
N GLU A 151 0.20 -1.03 -20.38
CA GLU A 151 0.74 -2.37 -20.65
C GLU A 151 1.29 -3.08 -19.40
N GLY A 152 0.72 -2.79 -18.23
CA GLY A 152 1.14 -3.36 -16.94
C GLY A 152 2.36 -2.68 -16.30
N ILE A 153 3.00 -1.72 -16.95
CA ILE A 153 4.19 -1.04 -16.43
C ILE A 153 3.84 -0.28 -15.15
N THR A 154 4.42 -0.69 -14.04
CA THR A 154 4.10 -0.15 -12.73
C THR A 154 5.36 0.20 -11.95
N LYS A 155 5.39 1.38 -11.34
CA LYS A 155 6.49 1.86 -10.50
C LYS A 155 6.02 2.07 -9.06
N VAL A 156 6.86 1.66 -8.12
CA VAL A 156 6.71 1.96 -6.69
C VAL A 156 8.01 2.55 -6.13
N LEU A 157 7.88 3.43 -5.14
CA LEU A 157 9.02 3.86 -4.32
C LEU A 157 9.03 3.02 -3.05
N ALA A 158 10.04 2.17 -2.91
CA ALA A 158 10.15 1.26 -1.77
C ALA A 158 11.32 1.63 -0.87
N ILE A 159 11.05 1.71 0.42
CA ILE A 159 12.10 1.71 1.43
C ILE A 159 12.73 0.32 1.52
N ASP A 160 13.98 0.22 1.97
CA ASP A 160 14.73 -1.05 1.98
C ASP A 160 13.98 -2.20 2.68
N ARG A 161 13.29 -1.93 3.78
CA ARG A 161 12.51 -2.93 4.52
C ARG A 161 11.28 -3.46 3.77
N ALA A 162 10.78 -2.73 2.77
CA ALA A 162 9.63 -3.13 1.96
C ALA A 162 10.01 -3.79 0.64
N LYS A 163 11.27 -3.69 0.20
CA LYS A 163 11.73 -4.20 -1.11
C LYS A 163 11.43 -5.68 -1.31
N ASP A 164 11.69 -6.51 -0.31
CA ASP A 164 11.43 -7.95 -0.37
C ASP A 164 9.99 -8.31 -0.75
N PHE A 165 9.02 -7.49 -0.33
CA PHE A 165 7.62 -7.68 -0.71
C PHE A 165 7.44 -7.52 -2.22
N TYR A 166 7.96 -6.45 -2.78
CA TYR A 166 7.82 -6.14 -4.21
C TYR A 166 8.62 -7.09 -5.09
N LEU A 167 9.86 -7.42 -4.71
CA LEU A 167 10.70 -8.38 -5.44
C LEU A 167 10.03 -9.76 -5.54
N LYS A 168 9.36 -10.21 -4.46
CA LYS A 168 8.62 -11.50 -4.44
C LYS A 168 7.40 -11.54 -5.35
N ILE A 169 6.90 -10.40 -5.78
CA ILE A 169 5.77 -10.31 -6.71
C ILE A 169 6.19 -9.89 -8.12
N GLY A 170 7.50 -9.84 -8.39
CA GLY A 170 8.05 -9.71 -9.73
C GLY A 170 8.63 -8.34 -10.09
N PHE A 171 8.59 -7.37 -9.18
CA PHE A 171 9.25 -6.08 -9.43
C PHE A 171 10.77 -6.25 -9.49
N GLN A 172 11.43 -5.37 -10.22
CA GLN A 172 12.88 -5.29 -10.37
C GLN A 172 13.38 -3.93 -9.88
N GLU A 173 14.57 -3.91 -9.27
CA GLU A 173 15.22 -2.66 -8.86
C GLU A 173 15.73 -1.90 -10.08
N ASN A 174 15.54 -0.58 -10.09
CA ASN A 174 16.24 0.29 -11.01
C ASN A 174 17.71 0.39 -10.59
N PRO A 175 18.69 0.01 -11.45
CA PRO A 175 20.10 0.03 -11.09
C PRO A 175 20.65 1.41 -10.72
N GLU A 176 20.08 2.49 -11.30
CA GLU A 176 20.49 3.86 -11.03
C GLU A 176 19.81 4.44 -9.79
N TYR A 177 18.60 3.98 -9.51
CA TYR A 177 17.76 4.44 -8.39
C TYR A 177 17.20 3.23 -7.62
N PRO A 178 17.99 2.60 -6.73
CA PRO A 178 17.60 1.33 -6.09
C PRO A 178 16.31 1.38 -5.23
N GLN A 179 15.81 2.56 -4.92
CA GLN A 179 14.52 2.72 -4.24
C GLN A 179 13.33 2.66 -5.22
N GLU A 180 13.56 2.82 -6.52
CA GLU A 180 12.56 2.61 -7.54
C GLU A 180 12.49 1.13 -7.92
N LEU A 181 11.31 0.55 -7.75
CA LEU A 181 11.01 -0.81 -8.16
C LEU A 181 9.99 -0.77 -9.28
N ILE A 182 10.27 -1.51 -10.36
CA ILE A 182 9.49 -1.47 -11.59
C ILE A 182 9.04 -2.88 -11.93
N LEU A 183 7.78 -3.02 -12.30
CA LEU A 183 7.19 -4.19 -12.94
C LEU A 183 6.93 -3.85 -14.41
N THR A 184 7.32 -4.77 -15.31
CA THR A 184 7.14 -4.63 -16.78
C THR A 184 6.55 -5.89 -17.36
#